data_ff56174b1d1d7d7168b8c26bc6f46d8b
#
_entry.id   ff56174b1d1d7d7168b8c26bc6f46d8b
#
_cell.length_a   1.000
_cell.length_b   1.000
_cell.length_c   1.000
_cell.angle_alpha   90.00
_cell.angle_beta   90.00
_cell.angle_gamma   90.00
#
_symmetry.space_group_name_H-M   'P 1'
#
loop_
_entity.id
_entity.type
_entity.pdbx_description
1 polymer ?
#
loop_
_entity_poly.entity_id
_entity_poly.type
_entity_poly.pdbx_seq_one_letter_code
_entity_poly.pdbx_strand_id
1 'polypeptide(L)'
;MIAHGIRSRDGLVLAGYESGNRQGPEILFIHGFSQSSLCWNKQFSSPALARDFRLIAFDIRGHGASEKPVDISRYADDRLFADDVHCVMEAFNLRRPVLVGWSYAGRIVSDYAEAYGTRRIAGINYVCARTNNDPAYNGPGTDFLGDMRGNDLDANIKATRAFVRACYEKQPSPDEFEAVFDYNMLVSPDIRGAHLDRPASDGSILAKLDVPVLVTQGSEDKLVLKGLGELTAALVPGGRLSMYDGIGHAPFAEDAVRFNRELAEFVRAVQV
;
A
#
# COMPACT_ATOMS: atom_id res chain seq x y z
N MET A 1 -16.91 -2.95 -9.89
CA MET A 1 -16.37 -2.11 -8.81
C MET A 1 -17.26 -0.90 -8.66
N ILE A 2 -17.70 -0.55 -7.44
CA ILE A 2 -18.55 0.60 -7.16
C ILE A 2 -17.65 1.68 -6.55
N ALA A 3 -17.71 2.91 -7.13
CA ALA A 3 -16.90 4.04 -6.67
C ALA A 3 -17.68 4.90 -5.65
N HIS A 4 -16.99 5.39 -4.64
CA HIS A 4 -17.54 6.22 -3.56
C HIS A 4 -16.64 7.41 -3.28
N GLY A 5 -17.22 8.60 -3.06
CA GLY A 5 -16.53 9.75 -2.50
C GLY A 5 -16.56 9.71 -0.97
N ILE A 6 -15.40 9.72 -0.33
CA ILE A 6 -15.27 9.61 1.14
C ILE A 6 -14.64 10.89 1.66
N ARG A 7 -15.31 11.56 2.58
CA ARG A 7 -14.78 12.78 3.19
C ARG A 7 -13.88 12.45 4.39
N SER A 8 -12.60 12.79 4.29
CA SER A 8 -11.65 12.72 5.40
C SER A 8 -11.94 13.78 6.46
N ARG A 9 -11.34 13.66 7.65
CA ARG A 9 -11.55 14.59 8.77
C ARG A 9 -11.17 16.03 8.47
N ASP A 10 -10.16 16.23 7.65
CA ASP A 10 -9.72 17.55 7.19
C ASP A 10 -10.52 18.08 5.98
N GLY A 11 -11.60 17.38 5.60
CA GLY A 11 -12.52 17.75 4.53
C GLY A 11 -12.10 17.28 3.12
N LEU A 12 -10.91 16.69 2.95
CA LEU A 12 -10.45 16.14 1.67
C LEU A 12 -11.35 14.98 1.22
N VAL A 13 -11.64 14.90 -0.08
CA VAL A 13 -12.43 13.80 -0.66
C VAL A 13 -11.50 12.71 -1.21
N LEU A 14 -11.63 11.51 -0.65
CA LEU A 14 -10.95 10.31 -1.11
C LEU A 14 -11.85 9.51 -2.06
N ALA A 15 -11.26 8.89 -3.06
CA ALA A 15 -11.94 7.94 -3.93
C ALA A 15 -11.79 6.52 -3.36
N GLY A 16 -12.90 5.94 -2.96
CA GLY A 16 -12.97 4.57 -2.45
C GLY A 16 -13.71 3.64 -3.40
N TYR A 17 -13.39 2.36 -3.36
CA TYR A 17 -13.90 1.34 -4.28
C TYR A 17 -14.27 0.08 -3.52
N GLU A 18 -15.41 -0.51 -3.89
CA GLU A 18 -15.92 -1.74 -3.28
C GLU A 18 -16.23 -2.79 -4.34
N SER A 19 -15.93 -4.04 -4.03
CA SER A 19 -16.25 -5.23 -4.83
C SER A 19 -16.39 -6.46 -3.93
N GLY A 20 -16.85 -7.56 -4.52
CA GLY A 20 -16.93 -8.86 -3.86
C GLY A 20 -18.16 -9.04 -2.97
N ASN A 21 -18.04 -9.99 -2.05
CA ASN A 21 -19.13 -10.40 -1.17
C ASN A 21 -19.28 -9.45 0.03
N ARG A 22 -20.28 -8.61 0.02
CA ARG A 22 -20.56 -7.64 1.11
C ARG A 22 -20.80 -8.26 2.49
N GLN A 23 -21.11 -9.54 2.55
CA GLN A 23 -21.31 -10.28 3.80
C GLN A 23 -20.05 -11.07 4.22
N GLY A 24 -19.03 -11.12 3.37
CA GLY A 24 -17.77 -11.80 3.65
C GLY A 24 -16.84 -11.02 4.57
N PRO A 25 -15.77 -11.68 5.03
CA PRO A 25 -14.68 -11.02 5.72
C PRO A 25 -14.10 -9.87 4.91
N GLU A 26 -13.70 -8.80 5.59
CA GLU A 26 -13.35 -7.51 5.00
C GLU A 26 -11.84 -7.40 4.76
N ILE A 27 -11.45 -6.94 3.57
CA ILE A 27 -10.06 -6.66 3.22
C ILE A 27 -9.99 -5.22 2.73
N LEU A 28 -9.15 -4.40 3.36
CA LEU A 28 -8.87 -3.02 2.94
C LEU A 28 -7.47 -2.93 2.36
N PHE A 29 -7.40 -2.68 1.05
CA PHE A 29 -6.17 -2.55 0.29
C PHE A 29 -5.72 -1.09 0.21
N ILE A 30 -4.46 -0.83 0.52
CA ILE A 30 -3.83 0.49 0.50
C ILE A 30 -2.60 0.43 -0.40
N HIS A 31 -2.59 1.24 -1.45
CA HIS A 31 -1.53 1.24 -2.45
C HIS A 31 -0.29 2.02 -2.02
N GLY A 32 0.84 1.81 -2.74
CA GLY A 32 2.12 2.44 -2.48
C GLY A 32 2.29 3.84 -3.05
N PHE A 33 3.52 4.38 -2.89
CA PHE A 33 3.96 5.68 -3.39
C PHE A 33 3.74 5.82 -4.89
N SER A 34 3.19 6.94 -5.30
CA SER A 34 2.93 7.30 -6.70
C SER A 34 2.01 6.32 -7.47
N GLN A 35 1.30 5.44 -6.78
CA GLN A 35 0.41 4.42 -7.35
C GLN A 35 -1.07 4.84 -7.29
N SER A 36 -1.97 3.91 -7.54
CA SER A 36 -3.41 4.06 -7.32
C SER A 36 -4.02 2.71 -6.93
N SER A 37 -5.30 2.73 -6.54
CA SER A 37 -6.07 1.51 -6.26
C SER A 37 -6.12 0.53 -7.44
N LEU A 38 -5.87 0.98 -8.66
CA LEU A 38 -5.80 0.14 -9.87
C LEU A 38 -4.69 -0.91 -9.80
N CYS A 39 -3.65 -0.70 -8.99
CA CYS A 39 -2.60 -1.70 -8.80
C CYS A 39 -3.16 -3.04 -8.28
N TRP A 40 -4.31 -3.02 -7.59
CA TRP A 40 -4.98 -4.20 -7.03
C TRP A 40 -5.94 -4.91 -8.00
N ASN A 41 -5.90 -4.58 -9.31
CA ASN A 41 -6.82 -5.14 -10.29
C ASN A 41 -6.83 -6.68 -10.30
N LYS A 42 -5.68 -7.34 -10.12
CA LYS A 42 -5.60 -8.83 -10.10
C LYS A 42 -6.26 -9.43 -8.85
N GLN A 43 -6.42 -8.67 -7.77
CA GLN A 43 -7.16 -9.05 -6.57
C GLN A 43 -8.65 -8.82 -6.77
N PHE A 44 -9.03 -7.65 -7.27
CA PHE A 44 -10.42 -7.27 -7.50
C PHE A 44 -11.09 -8.06 -8.63
N SER A 45 -10.33 -8.53 -9.62
CA SER A 45 -10.80 -9.41 -10.70
C SER A 45 -10.73 -10.90 -10.35
N SER A 46 -10.21 -11.27 -9.17
CA SER A 46 -10.13 -12.67 -8.75
C SER A 46 -11.51 -13.22 -8.36
N PRO A 47 -12.08 -14.20 -9.10
CA PRO A 47 -13.39 -14.77 -8.75
C PRO A 47 -13.38 -15.42 -7.36
N ALA A 48 -12.26 -16.00 -6.95
CA ALA A 48 -12.12 -16.65 -5.64
C ALA A 48 -12.17 -15.63 -4.50
N LEU A 49 -11.45 -14.51 -4.63
CA LEU A 49 -11.52 -13.46 -3.61
C LEU A 49 -12.88 -12.77 -3.61
N ALA A 50 -13.42 -12.42 -4.78
CA ALA A 50 -14.71 -11.71 -4.87
C ALA A 50 -15.89 -12.54 -4.36
N ARG A 51 -15.85 -13.88 -4.49
CA ARG A 51 -16.89 -14.78 -3.96
C ARG A 51 -16.92 -14.79 -2.43
N ASP A 52 -15.75 -14.83 -1.79
CA ASP A 52 -15.64 -15.15 -0.36
C ASP A 52 -15.43 -13.91 0.52
N PHE A 53 -14.87 -12.82 -0.03
CA PHE A 53 -14.45 -11.63 0.72
C PHE A 53 -15.09 -10.35 0.22
N ARG A 54 -15.23 -9.39 1.11
CA ARG A 54 -15.55 -8.01 0.81
C ARG A 54 -14.26 -7.25 0.56
N LEU A 55 -14.06 -6.76 -0.68
CA LEU A 55 -12.83 -6.12 -1.13
C LEU A 55 -13.03 -4.62 -1.19
N ILE A 56 -12.24 -3.88 -0.44
CA ILE A 56 -12.25 -2.42 -0.41
C ILE A 56 -10.85 -1.92 -0.77
N ALA A 57 -10.75 -0.89 -1.60
CA ALA A 57 -9.54 -0.13 -1.82
C ALA A 57 -9.87 1.37 -1.84
N PHE A 58 -8.89 2.22 -1.66
CA PHE A 58 -9.04 3.64 -1.88
C PHE A 58 -7.75 4.22 -2.46
N ASP A 59 -7.88 5.33 -3.17
CA ASP A 59 -6.73 6.11 -3.57
C ASP A 59 -6.31 7.00 -2.38
N ILE A 60 -5.07 6.88 -1.93
CA ILE A 60 -4.57 7.74 -0.84
C ILE A 60 -4.59 9.21 -1.29
N ARG A 61 -4.62 10.14 -0.32
CA ARG A 61 -4.59 11.58 -0.61
C ARG A 61 -3.51 11.94 -1.63
N GLY A 62 -3.85 12.76 -2.61
CA GLY A 62 -2.92 13.17 -3.67
C GLY A 62 -2.74 12.19 -4.83
N HIS A 63 -3.40 11.01 -4.78
CA HIS A 63 -3.23 9.95 -5.78
C HIS A 63 -4.55 9.60 -6.48
N GLY A 64 -4.43 8.90 -7.60
CA GLY A 64 -5.56 8.34 -8.35
C GLY A 64 -6.69 9.36 -8.57
N ALA A 65 -7.92 9.01 -8.19
CA ALA A 65 -9.09 9.88 -8.26
C ALA A 65 -9.39 10.65 -6.96
N SER A 66 -8.58 10.49 -5.90
CA SER A 66 -8.66 11.31 -4.70
C SER A 66 -8.23 12.75 -4.97
N GLU A 67 -8.74 13.70 -4.16
CA GLU A 67 -8.35 15.09 -4.26
C GLU A 67 -6.85 15.29 -4.07
N LYS A 68 -6.31 16.27 -4.82
CA LYS A 68 -4.89 16.60 -4.89
C LYS A 68 -4.69 18.07 -4.48
N PRO A 69 -4.83 18.41 -3.17
CA PRO A 69 -4.62 19.78 -2.72
C PRO A 69 -3.21 20.26 -3.04
N VAL A 70 -3.13 21.51 -3.54
CA VAL A 70 -1.85 22.18 -3.81
C VAL A 70 -1.12 22.60 -2.54
N ASP A 71 -1.83 22.73 -1.43
CA ASP A 71 -1.22 22.96 -0.11
C ASP A 71 -0.52 21.70 0.36
N ILE A 72 0.81 21.69 0.25
CA ILE A 72 1.66 20.54 0.60
C ILE A 72 1.64 20.22 2.11
N SER A 73 1.25 21.15 2.98
CA SER A 73 1.11 20.89 4.41
C SER A 73 0.08 19.79 4.70
N ARG A 74 -0.87 19.59 3.79
CA ARG A 74 -1.90 18.54 3.87
C ARG A 74 -1.37 17.12 3.64
N TYR A 75 -0.07 16.97 3.40
CA TYR A 75 0.61 15.69 3.25
C TYR A 75 1.69 15.45 4.31
N ALA A 76 1.92 16.40 5.22
CA ALA A 76 3.07 16.38 6.11
C ALA A 76 2.85 15.60 7.42
N ASP A 77 1.60 15.45 7.87
CA ASP A 77 1.26 14.88 9.18
C ASP A 77 0.82 13.43 9.04
N ASP A 78 1.45 12.53 9.80
CA ASP A 78 1.13 11.10 9.87
C ASP A 78 -0.32 10.88 10.31
N ARG A 79 -0.85 11.76 11.17
CA ARG A 79 -2.23 11.72 11.62
C ARG A 79 -3.24 11.87 10.48
N LEU A 80 -2.95 12.67 9.45
CA LEU A 80 -3.84 12.83 8.30
C LEU A 80 -4.02 11.51 7.53
N PHE A 81 -2.96 10.72 7.40
CA PHE A 81 -3.04 9.41 6.73
C PHE A 81 -3.78 8.36 7.58
N ALA A 82 -3.54 8.38 8.88
CA ALA A 82 -4.30 7.55 9.82
C ALA A 82 -5.80 7.88 9.80
N ASP A 83 -6.14 9.17 9.77
CA ASP A 83 -7.52 9.67 9.68
C ASP A 83 -8.18 9.25 8.35
N ASP A 84 -7.43 9.24 7.23
CA ASP A 84 -7.93 8.76 5.94
C ASP A 84 -8.36 7.28 6.02
N VAL A 85 -7.49 6.42 6.54
CA VAL A 85 -7.82 5.00 6.74
C VAL A 85 -9.06 4.84 7.64
N HIS A 86 -9.11 5.60 8.74
CA HIS A 86 -10.24 5.58 9.66
C HIS A 86 -11.54 6.00 8.96
N CYS A 87 -11.53 7.11 8.20
CA CYS A 87 -12.71 7.60 7.47
C CYS A 87 -13.17 6.61 6.39
N VAL A 88 -12.25 5.95 5.70
CA VAL A 88 -12.57 4.88 4.75
C VAL A 88 -13.27 3.72 5.48
N MET A 89 -12.73 3.28 6.62
CA MET A 89 -13.36 2.22 7.42
C MET A 89 -14.76 2.61 7.89
N GLU A 90 -14.98 3.85 8.31
CA GLU A 90 -16.30 4.35 8.71
C GLU A 90 -17.27 4.42 7.52
N ALA A 91 -16.83 4.99 6.39
CA ALA A 91 -17.68 5.17 5.22
C ALA A 91 -18.20 3.85 4.64
N PHE A 92 -17.39 2.81 4.68
CA PHE A 92 -17.78 1.47 4.27
C PHE A 92 -18.39 0.63 5.42
N ASN A 93 -18.50 1.17 6.63
CA ASN A 93 -18.96 0.46 7.83
C ASN A 93 -18.17 -0.83 8.07
N LEU A 94 -16.85 -0.77 7.93
CA LEU A 94 -15.98 -1.92 8.16
C LEU A 94 -15.89 -2.19 9.67
N ARG A 95 -16.07 -3.44 10.06
CA ARG A 95 -16.04 -3.87 11.46
C ARG A 95 -14.63 -4.15 11.94
N ARG A 96 -13.99 -5.11 11.27
CA ARG A 96 -12.63 -5.58 11.56
C ARG A 96 -11.93 -6.06 10.28
N PRO A 97 -11.58 -5.15 9.35
CA PRO A 97 -10.89 -5.53 8.12
C PRO A 97 -9.48 -6.05 8.41
N VAL A 98 -8.96 -6.88 7.52
CA VAL A 98 -7.52 -7.06 7.35
C VAL A 98 -7.01 -5.89 6.52
N LEU A 99 -6.02 -5.15 7.04
CA LEU A 99 -5.34 -4.09 6.29
C LEU A 99 -4.22 -4.69 5.45
N VAL A 100 -4.23 -4.42 4.15
CA VAL A 100 -3.18 -4.82 3.21
C VAL A 100 -2.45 -3.57 2.74
N GLY A 101 -1.22 -3.36 3.23
CA GLY A 101 -0.43 -2.17 2.91
C GLY A 101 0.77 -2.50 2.04
N TRP A 102 0.81 -1.98 0.81
CA TRP A 102 1.93 -2.17 -0.09
C TRP A 102 2.92 -1.02 -0.02
N SER A 103 4.22 -1.36 0.13
CA SER A 103 5.31 -0.39 0.02
C SER A 103 5.13 0.77 1.01
N TYR A 104 5.01 2.00 0.52
CA TYR A 104 4.75 3.21 1.30
C TYR A 104 3.51 3.08 2.22
N ALA A 105 2.51 2.31 1.82
CA ALA A 105 1.34 2.08 2.66
C ALA A 105 1.65 1.27 3.93
N GLY A 106 2.79 0.60 4.01
CA GLY A 106 3.25 0.02 5.27
C GLY A 106 3.37 1.05 6.38
N ARG A 107 3.86 2.25 6.04
CA ARG A 107 3.88 3.40 6.93
C ARG A 107 2.46 3.86 7.30
N ILE A 108 1.56 3.99 6.33
CA ILE A 108 0.17 4.43 6.57
C ILE A 108 -0.57 3.47 7.52
N VAL A 109 -0.37 2.16 7.36
CA VAL A 109 -0.92 1.14 8.27
C VAL A 109 -0.34 1.29 9.67
N SER A 110 0.96 1.57 9.78
CA SER A 110 1.63 1.84 11.07
C SER A 110 1.10 3.13 11.72
N ASP A 111 0.93 4.20 10.95
CA ASP A 111 0.33 5.46 11.40
C ASP A 111 -1.09 5.23 11.96
N TYR A 112 -1.90 4.40 11.26
CA TYR A 112 -3.23 4.03 11.73
C TYR A 112 -3.17 3.27 13.07
N ALA A 113 -2.30 2.26 13.17
CA ALA A 113 -2.16 1.46 14.38
C ALA A 113 -1.69 2.32 15.58
N GLU A 114 -0.79 3.28 15.33
CA GLU A 114 -0.31 4.21 16.35
C GLU A 114 -1.40 5.18 16.82
N ALA A 115 -2.19 5.74 15.89
CA ALA A 115 -3.20 6.74 16.18
C ALA A 115 -4.50 6.19 16.74
N TYR A 116 -4.91 4.97 16.32
CA TYR A 116 -6.21 4.38 16.62
C TYR A 116 -6.14 3.03 17.34
N GLY A 117 -4.95 2.43 17.46
CA GLY A 117 -4.76 1.08 17.95
C GLY A 117 -5.29 0.03 16.95
N THR A 118 -5.23 -1.21 17.36
CA THR A 118 -5.49 -2.39 16.51
C THR A 118 -6.87 -3.02 16.74
N ARG A 119 -7.61 -2.58 17.76
CA ARG A 119 -8.89 -3.21 18.18
C ARG A 119 -9.92 -3.32 17.05
N ARG A 120 -9.90 -2.41 16.09
CA ARG A 120 -10.85 -2.37 14.97
C ARG A 120 -10.32 -3.03 13.69
N ILE A 121 -9.20 -3.72 13.74
CA ILE A 121 -8.68 -4.51 12.62
C ILE A 121 -8.52 -5.97 13.02
N ALA A 122 -8.61 -6.89 12.06
CA ALA A 122 -8.48 -8.31 12.31
C ALA A 122 -7.03 -8.78 12.17
N GLY A 123 -6.25 -8.10 11.36
CA GLY A 123 -4.86 -8.40 11.09
C GLY A 123 -4.26 -7.44 10.07
N ILE A 124 -2.98 -7.57 9.80
CA ILE A 124 -2.23 -6.74 8.84
C ILE A 124 -1.46 -7.66 7.89
N ASN A 125 -1.51 -7.36 6.58
CA ASN A 125 -0.55 -7.88 5.63
C ASN A 125 0.33 -6.73 5.12
N TYR A 126 1.58 -6.70 5.57
CA TYR A 126 2.62 -5.82 5.05
C TYR A 126 3.21 -6.44 3.77
N VAL A 127 3.01 -5.78 2.63
CA VAL A 127 3.45 -6.26 1.30
C VAL A 127 4.62 -5.43 0.82
N CYS A 128 5.83 -5.99 0.80
CA CYS A 128 7.06 -5.26 0.44
C CYS A 128 7.11 -3.87 1.12
N ALA A 129 6.73 -3.84 2.39
CA ALA A 129 6.29 -2.62 3.06
C ALA A 129 7.44 -1.82 3.64
N ARG A 130 7.35 -0.50 3.52
CA ARG A 130 8.24 0.45 4.21
C ARG A 130 7.70 0.65 5.63
N THR A 131 8.24 -0.09 6.60
CA THR A 131 7.84 -0.06 8.01
C THR A 131 8.74 0.79 8.87
N ASN A 132 9.94 1.13 8.38
CA ASN A 132 10.84 2.14 8.93
C ASN A 132 11.55 2.89 7.79
N ASN A 133 12.29 3.96 8.13
CA ASN A 133 13.00 4.79 7.17
C ASN A 133 14.52 4.58 7.16
N ASP A 134 15.03 3.46 7.70
CA ASP A 134 16.46 3.17 7.67
C ASP A 134 16.95 3.02 6.21
N PRO A 135 17.91 3.89 5.78
CA PRO A 135 18.44 3.83 4.41
C PRO A 135 19.13 2.51 4.05
N ALA A 136 19.57 1.72 5.03
CA ALA A 136 20.18 0.41 4.80
C ALA A 136 19.24 -0.56 4.06
N TYR A 137 17.93 -0.30 4.09
CA TYR A 137 16.92 -1.10 3.38
C TYR A 137 16.45 -0.48 2.07
N ASN A 138 17.08 0.60 1.61
CA ASN A 138 16.82 1.17 0.29
C ASN A 138 17.48 0.31 -0.79
N GLY A 139 16.70 -0.16 -1.75
CA GLY A 139 17.22 -0.77 -2.96
C GLY A 139 17.57 0.28 -4.03
N PRO A 140 18.29 -0.11 -5.09
CA PRO A 140 18.75 0.80 -6.16
C PRO A 140 17.60 1.50 -6.90
N GLY A 141 16.39 0.95 -6.85
CA GLY A 141 15.20 1.59 -7.45
C GLY A 141 14.77 2.86 -6.74
N THR A 142 15.29 3.15 -5.53
CA THR A 142 15.02 4.41 -4.84
C THR A 142 15.83 5.59 -5.38
N ASP A 143 16.87 5.36 -6.17
CA ASP A 143 17.68 6.42 -6.80
C ASP A 143 16.86 7.30 -7.76
N PHE A 144 15.76 6.76 -8.31
CA PHE A 144 14.87 7.49 -9.20
C PHE A 144 13.96 8.50 -8.49
N LEU A 145 13.78 8.39 -7.18
CA LEU A 145 12.84 9.22 -6.41
C LEU A 145 13.20 10.71 -6.45
N GLY A 146 14.48 11.04 -6.55
CA GLY A 146 14.96 12.41 -6.67
C GLY A 146 14.41 13.12 -7.91
N ASP A 147 14.57 12.51 -9.08
CA ASP A 147 14.09 13.06 -10.35
C ASP A 147 12.56 12.99 -10.46
N MET A 148 11.91 11.98 -9.86
CA MET A 148 10.45 11.85 -9.85
C MET A 148 9.75 13.00 -9.08
N ARG A 149 10.43 13.66 -8.15
CA ARG A 149 9.94 14.85 -7.43
C ARG A 149 10.44 16.16 -8.05
N GLY A 150 11.29 16.08 -9.06
CA GLY A 150 11.85 17.22 -9.76
C GLY A 150 10.91 17.83 -10.80
N ASN A 151 11.13 19.12 -11.10
CA ASN A 151 10.31 19.89 -12.05
C ASN A 151 10.81 19.78 -13.51
N ASP A 152 11.94 19.14 -13.78
CA ASP A 152 12.36 18.80 -15.12
C ASP A 152 11.49 17.65 -15.64
N LEU A 153 10.60 17.97 -16.59
CA LEU A 153 9.59 17.02 -17.07
C LEU A 153 10.24 15.80 -17.76
N ASP A 154 11.31 15.99 -18.53
CA ASP A 154 11.97 14.90 -19.25
C ASP A 154 12.67 13.96 -18.27
N ALA A 155 13.38 14.50 -17.29
CA ALA A 155 13.99 13.71 -16.21
C ALA A 155 12.93 12.97 -15.38
N ASN A 156 11.83 13.64 -15.03
CA ASN A 156 10.72 13.07 -14.27
C ASN A 156 10.05 11.89 -15.00
N ILE A 157 9.76 12.03 -16.29
CA ILE A 157 9.18 10.96 -17.12
C ILE A 157 10.13 9.74 -17.16
N LYS A 158 11.42 9.97 -17.43
CA LYS A 158 12.42 8.90 -17.46
C LYS A 158 12.56 8.19 -16.13
N ALA A 159 12.64 8.95 -15.03
CA ALA A 159 12.73 8.40 -13.68
C ALA A 159 11.48 7.63 -13.28
N THR A 160 10.28 8.13 -13.62
CA THR A 160 9.02 7.43 -13.35
C THR A 160 8.95 6.10 -14.11
N ARG A 161 9.37 6.05 -15.39
CA ARG A 161 9.44 4.79 -16.15
C ARG A 161 10.43 3.81 -15.52
N ALA A 162 11.60 4.28 -15.08
CA ALA A 162 12.61 3.46 -14.42
C ALA A 162 12.12 2.93 -13.07
N PHE A 163 11.45 3.77 -12.27
CA PHE A 163 10.82 3.39 -11.02
C PHE A 163 9.75 2.31 -11.22
N VAL A 164 8.85 2.47 -12.19
CA VAL A 164 7.84 1.46 -12.52
C VAL A 164 8.49 0.13 -12.90
N ARG A 165 9.56 0.15 -13.71
CA ARG A 165 10.32 -1.08 -14.03
C ARG A 165 10.96 -1.72 -12.80
N ALA A 166 11.49 -0.91 -11.89
CA ALA A 166 12.11 -1.40 -10.65
C ALA A 166 11.10 -2.05 -9.69
N CYS A 167 9.80 -1.74 -9.80
CA CYS A 167 8.75 -2.39 -9.02
C CYS A 167 8.57 -3.88 -9.38
N TYR A 168 9.10 -4.36 -10.50
CA TYR A 168 8.86 -5.72 -10.97
C TYR A 168 10.18 -6.43 -11.30
N GLU A 169 10.34 -7.65 -10.85
CA GLU A 169 11.34 -8.57 -11.38
C GLU A 169 10.80 -9.21 -12.67
N LYS A 170 9.60 -9.77 -12.61
CA LYS A 170 8.86 -10.24 -13.79
C LYS A 170 8.05 -9.08 -14.35
N GLN A 171 8.58 -8.48 -15.41
CA GLN A 171 7.97 -7.29 -16.00
C GLN A 171 6.54 -7.54 -16.46
N PRO A 172 5.60 -6.61 -16.24
CA PRO A 172 4.24 -6.68 -16.76
C PRO A 172 4.24 -6.63 -18.30
N SER A 173 3.11 -7.00 -18.91
CA SER A 173 2.91 -6.79 -20.34
C SER A 173 3.05 -5.29 -20.70
N PRO A 174 3.34 -4.95 -21.97
CA PRO A 174 3.45 -3.55 -22.38
C PRO A 174 2.22 -2.71 -21.99
N ASP A 175 1.02 -3.24 -22.19
CA ASP A 175 -0.23 -2.53 -21.88
C ASP A 175 -0.40 -2.35 -20.35
N GLU A 176 -0.09 -3.38 -19.56
CA GLU A 176 -0.10 -3.26 -18.09
C GLU A 176 0.96 -2.25 -17.62
N PHE A 177 2.14 -2.22 -18.25
CA PHE A 177 3.20 -1.28 -17.91
C PHE A 177 2.77 0.17 -18.18
N GLU A 178 2.21 0.45 -19.37
CA GLU A 178 1.75 1.81 -19.69
C GLU A 178 0.62 2.24 -18.75
N ALA A 179 -0.33 1.36 -18.42
CA ALA A 179 -1.38 1.68 -17.44
C ALA A 179 -0.79 2.04 -16.06
N VAL A 180 0.23 1.30 -15.59
CA VAL A 180 0.92 1.62 -14.34
C VAL A 180 1.67 2.95 -14.45
N PHE A 181 2.35 3.20 -15.55
CA PHE A 181 3.05 4.45 -15.79
C PHE A 181 2.07 5.64 -15.82
N ASP A 182 0.94 5.51 -16.50
CA ASP A 182 -0.05 6.57 -16.65
C ASP A 182 -0.60 7.02 -15.28
N TYR A 183 -1.03 6.11 -14.42
CA TYR A 183 -1.53 6.55 -13.12
C TYR A 183 -0.43 7.05 -12.17
N ASN A 184 0.83 6.61 -12.34
CA ASN A 184 1.97 7.22 -11.67
C ASN A 184 2.13 8.69 -12.06
N MET A 185 1.97 9.02 -13.36
CA MET A 185 2.09 10.40 -13.86
C MET A 185 0.98 11.33 -13.38
N LEU A 186 -0.14 10.81 -12.85
CA LEU A 186 -1.20 11.63 -12.24
C LEU A 186 -0.80 12.27 -10.90
N VAL A 187 0.30 11.84 -10.31
CA VAL A 187 0.82 12.40 -9.05
C VAL A 187 1.87 13.46 -9.37
N SER A 188 1.60 14.71 -8.97
CA SER A 188 2.53 15.81 -9.26
C SER A 188 3.86 15.67 -8.53
N PRO A 189 4.94 16.28 -9.05
CA PRO A 189 6.25 16.31 -8.38
C PRO A 189 6.18 16.82 -6.93
N ASP A 190 5.41 17.89 -6.68
CA ASP A 190 5.27 18.49 -5.35
C ASP A 190 4.61 17.52 -4.35
N ILE A 191 3.57 16.81 -4.79
CA ILE A 191 2.90 15.78 -3.97
C ILE A 191 3.85 14.63 -3.68
N ARG A 192 4.58 14.15 -4.69
CA ARG A 192 5.64 13.13 -4.50
C ARG A 192 6.68 13.59 -3.48
N GLY A 193 7.15 14.84 -3.60
CA GLY A 193 8.06 15.46 -2.64
C GLY A 193 7.50 15.45 -1.23
N ALA A 194 6.29 15.95 -1.05
CA ALA A 194 5.65 16.03 0.26
C ALA A 194 5.48 14.66 0.93
N HIS A 195 5.17 13.61 0.17
CA HIS A 195 5.11 12.24 0.71
C HIS A 195 6.47 11.69 1.15
N LEU A 196 7.54 12.00 0.40
CA LEU A 196 8.90 11.55 0.72
C LEU A 196 9.50 12.35 1.90
N ASP A 197 9.09 13.60 2.07
CA ASP A 197 9.59 14.50 3.12
C ASP A 197 8.84 14.36 4.46
N ARG A 198 7.86 13.45 4.57
CA ARG A 198 7.21 13.15 5.84
C ARG A 198 8.25 12.74 6.90
N PRO A 199 8.05 13.08 8.20
CA PRO A 199 8.95 12.69 9.27
C PRO A 199 9.29 11.20 9.24
N ALA A 200 10.52 10.83 9.56
CA ALA A 200 10.93 9.42 9.52
C ALA A 200 10.20 8.59 10.58
N SER A 201 9.73 7.40 10.21
CA SER A 201 9.25 6.40 11.16
C SER A 201 10.40 5.48 11.57
N ASP A 202 10.52 5.18 12.85
CA ASP A 202 11.52 4.23 13.39
C ASP A 202 11.01 2.77 13.44
N GLY A 203 9.73 2.57 13.13
CA GLY A 203 9.10 1.24 13.19
C GLY A 203 8.80 0.74 14.59
N SER A 204 8.91 1.59 15.63
CA SER A 204 8.71 1.19 17.03
C SER A 204 7.31 0.62 17.33
N ILE A 205 6.31 0.97 16.54
CA ILE A 205 4.96 0.44 16.65
C ILE A 205 4.89 -1.08 16.40
N LEU A 206 5.81 -1.64 15.58
CA LEU A 206 5.78 -3.05 15.20
C LEU A 206 5.81 -3.99 16.42
N ALA A 207 6.63 -3.66 17.41
CA ALA A 207 6.75 -4.44 18.64
C ALA A 207 5.50 -4.36 19.56
N LYS A 208 4.59 -3.42 19.27
CA LYS A 208 3.37 -3.18 20.05
C LYS A 208 2.11 -3.70 19.35
N LEU A 209 2.24 -4.23 18.14
CA LEU A 209 1.10 -4.80 17.42
C LEU A 209 0.61 -6.06 18.13
N ASP A 210 -0.67 -6.10 18.46
CA ASP A 210 -1.35 -7.19 19.18
C ASP A 210 -2.36 -7.93 18.30
N VAL A 211 -2.25 -7.78 16.99
CA VAL A 211 -3.02 -8.50 15.98
C VAL A 211 -2.10 -9.36 15.11
N PRO A 212 -2.62 -10.44 14.50
CA PRO A 212 -1.83 -11.25 13.58
C PRO A 212 -1.27 -10.41 12.42
N VAL A 213 0.00 -10.64 12.09
CA VAL A 213 0.69 -9.96 10.98
C VAL A 213 1.29 -10.98 10.02
N LEU A 214 0.98 -10.82 8.74
CA LEU A 214 1.66 -11.46 7.63
C LEU A 214 2.58 -10.43 6.96
N VAL A 215 3.82 -10.78 6.73
CA VAL A 215 4.75 -10.01 5.90
C VAL A 215 4.94 -10.76 4.59
N THR A 216 4.55 -10.16 3.49
CA THR A 216 4.72 -10.69 2.13
C THR A 216 5.86 -9.93 1.46
N GLN A 217 6.96 -10.61 1.11
CA GLN A 217 8.18 -9.95 0.63
C GLN A 217 8.74 -10.65 -0.61
N GLY A 218 9.06 -9.88 -1.65
CA GLY A 218 9.80 -10.38 -2.81
C GLY A 218 11.31 -10.47 -2.53
N SER A 219 11.96 -11.58 -2.93
CA SER A 219 13.40 -11.75 -2.72
C SER A 219 14.25 -10.81 -3.59
N GLU A 220 13.71 -10.41 -4.75
CA GLU A 220 14.37 -9.54 -5.75
C GLU A 220 13.82 -8.10 -5.72
N ASP A 221 13.26 -7.69 -4.58
CA ASP A 221 12.75 -6.33 -4.40
C ASP A 221 13.89 -5.30 -4.51
N LYS A 222 13.78 -4.41 -5.50
CA LYS A 222 14.77 -3.35 -5.81
C LYS A 222 14.42 -2.00 -5.18
N LEU A 223 13.32 -1.90 -4.45
CA LEU A 223 12.88 -0.66 -3.78
C LEU A 223 12.99 -0.78 -2.26
N VAL A 224 12.44 -1.85 -1.70
CA VAL A 224 12.50 -2.18 -0.27
C VAL A 224 13.21 -3.52 -0.15
N LEU A 225 14.48 -3.48 0.20
CA LEU A 225 15.29 -4.69 0.29
C LEU A 225 14.68 -5.71 1.27
N LYS A 226 14.74 -6.99 0.93
CA LYS A 226 14.11 -8.10 1.67
C LYS A 226 14.44 -8.11 3.16
N GLY A 227 15.61 -7.61 3.54
CA GLY A 227 16.01 -7.49 4.94
C GLY A 227 15.05 -6.67 5.80
N LEU A 228 14.30 -5.68 5.21
CA LEU A 228 13.27 -4.97 5.95
C LEU A 228 12.05 -5.84 6.22
N GLY A 229 11.65 -6.68 5.25
CA GLY A 229 10.57 -7.66 5.48
C GLY A 229 10.92 -8.68 6.55
N GLU A 230 12.16 -9.18 6.54
CA GLU A 230 12.70 -10.08 7.56
C GLU A 230 12.70 -9.40 8.94
N LEU A 231 13.20 -8.17 9.04
CA LEU A 231 13.20 -7.38 10.26
C LEU A 231 11.76 -7.11 10.75
N THR A 232 10.86 -6.72 9.86
CA THR A 232 9.46 -6.45 10.20
C THR A 232 8.80 -7.68 10.83
N ALA A 233 8.98 -8.85 10.22
CA ALA A 233 8.43 -10.09 10.75
C ALA A 233 9.05 -10.47 12.11
N ALA A 234 10.32 -10.19 12.31
CA ALA A 234 11.02 -10.48 13.57
C ALA A 234 10.62 -9.54 14.71
N LEU A 235 10.31 -8.26 14.41
CA LEU A 235 9.92 -7.27 15.42
C LEU A 235 8.46 -7.43 15.88
N VAL A 236 7.58 -7.91 15.01
CA VAL A 236 6.16 -8.11 15.36
C VAL A 236 5.98 -9.38 16.19
N PRO A 237 5.33 -9.32 17.37
CA PRO A 237 5.01 -10.52 18.15
C PRO A 237 4.18 -11.52 17.31
N GLY A 238 4.74 -12.71 17.06
CA GLY A 238 4.09 -13.73 16.23
C GLY A 238 4.00 -13.38 14.73
N GLY A 239 4.80 -12.43 14.27
CA GLY A 239 4.88 -12.05 12.86
C GLY A 239 5.29 -13.21 11.95
N ARG A 240 4.60 -13.38 10.82
CA ARG A 240 4.86 -14.43 9.84
C ARG A 240 5.41 -13.84 8.56
N LEU A 241 6.54 -14.37 8.07
CA LEU A 241 7.12 -13.98 6.78
C LEU A 241 6.73 -14.99 5.69
N SER A 242 6.23 -14.48 4.57
CA SER A 242 6.12 -15.22 3.31
C SER A 242 7.06 -14.59 2.28
N MET A 243 8.20 -15.27 2.05
CA MET A 243 9.18 -14.85 1.04
C MET A 243 8.78 -15.39 -0.35
N TYR A 244 8.81 -14.52 -1.35
CA TYR A 244 8.49 -14.81 -2.75
C TYR A 244 9.77 -14.84 -3.55
N ASP A 245 10.33 -16.04 -3.75
CA ASP A 245 11.60 -16.23 -4.46
C ASP A 245 11.48 -15.86 -5.95
N GLY A 246 12.44 -15.06 -6.46
CA GLY A 246 12.47 -14.58 -7.83
C GLY A 246 11.35 -13.60 -8.17
N ILE A 247 10.79 -12.90 -7.16
CA ILE A 247 9.72 -11.90 -7.31
C ILE A 247 10.24 -10.56 -6.77
N GLY A 248 9.85 -9.47 -7.42
CA GLY A 248 10.22 -8.11 -7.08
C GLY A 248 9.32 -7.47 -6.03
N HIS A 249 9.09 -6.17 -6.19
CA HIS A 249 8.36 -5.33 -5.24
C HIS A 249 6.84 -5.49 -5.28
N ALA A 250 6.30 -6.17 -6.29
CA ALA A 250 4.86 -6.31 -6.51
C ALA A 250 4.38 -7.78 -6.55
N PRO A 251 4.57 -8.59 -5.48
CA PRO A 251 4.20 -10.01 -5.47
C PRO A 251 2.72 -10.24 -5.78
N PHE A 252 1.83 -9.32 -5.42
CA PHE A 252 0.40 -9.37 -5.73
C PHE A 252 0.10 -9.24 -7.24
N ALA A 253 1.03 -8.71 -8.02
CA ALA A 253 0.92 -8.58 -9.48
C ALA A 253 1.76 -9.63 -10.21
N GLU A 254 2.95 -9.95 -9.72
CA GLU A 254 3.90 -10.87 -10.35
C GLU A 254 3.55 -12.36 -10.13
N ASP A 255 3.01 -12.70 -8.96
CA ASP A 255 2.47 -14.03 -8.61
C ASP A 255 1.11 -13.90 -7.91
N ALA A 256 0.15 -13.33 -8.64
CA ALA A 256 -1.18 -13.03 -8.12
C ALA A 256 -1.93 -14.29 -7.63
N VAL A 257 -1.67 -15.45 -8.23
CA VAL A 257 -2.32 -16.70 -7.84
C VAL A 257 -1.90 -17.11 -6.43
N ARG A 258 -0.60 -17.12 -6.15
CA ARG A 258 -0.06 -17.43 -4.83
C ARG A 258 -0.48 -16.37 -3.82
N PHE A 259 -0.35 -15.09 -4.19
CA PHE A 259 -0.71 -13.97 -3.31
C PHE A 259 -2.18 -14.05 -2.88
N ASN A 260 -3.10 -14.23 -3.82
CA ASN A 260 -4.53 -14.29 -3.54
C ASN A 260 -4.89 -15.49 -2.64
N ARG A 261 -4.23 -16.63 -2.83
CA ARG A 261 -4.42 -17.82 -1.99
C ARG A 261 -3.94 -17.56 -0.56
N GLU A 262 -2.71 -17.08 -0.39
CA GLU A 262 -2.12 -16.83 0.94
C GLU A 262 -2.88 -15.73 1.69
N LEU A 263 -3.29 -14.67 0.99
CA LEU A 263 -4.15 -13.63 1.57
C LEU A 263 -5.49 -14.20 2.04
N ALA A 264 -6.14 -15.03 1.23
CA ALA A 264 -7.41 -15.67 1.58
C ALA A 264 -7.26 -16.58 2.82
N GLU A 265 -6.20 -17.38 2.88
CA GLU A 265 -5.87 -18.22 4.03
C GLU A 265 -5.63 -17.38 5.29
N PHE A 266 -4.85 -16.31 5.18
CA PHE A 266 -4.58 -15.39 6.28
C PHE A 266 -5.87 -14.73 6.80
N VAL A 267 -6.69 -14.17 5.89
CA VAL A 267 -7.94 -13.49 6.27
C VAL A 267 -8.89 -14.46 6.99
N ARG A 268 -9.04 -15.70 6.50
CA ARG A 268 -9.89 -16.71 7.18
C ARG A 268 -9.38 -17.06 8.56
N ALA A 269 -8.06 -17.16 8.73
CA ALA A 269 -7.45 -17.54 10.01
C ALA A 269 -7.61 -16.46 11.10
N VAL A 270 -7.74 -15.18 10.74
CA VAL A 270 -7.81 -14.06 11.71
C VAL A 270 -9.23 -13.57 11.98
N GLN A 271 -10.22 -14.09 11.28
CA GLN A 271 -11.65 -13.71 11.43
C GLN A 271 -12.40 -14.66 12.40
N VAL A 272 -11.70 -15.57 13.08
CA VAL A 272 -12.29 -16.51 14.03
C VAL A 272 -12.69 -15.82 15.35
#